data_a7830f946f7583f560eb00e1c1d85fe2
#
_entry.id   a7830f946f7583f560eb00e1c1d85fe2
#
_cell.length_a   1.000
_cell.length_b   1.000
_cell.length_c   1.000
_cell.angle_alpha   90.00
_cell.angle_beta   90.00
_cell.angle_gamma   90.00
#
_symmetry.space_group_name_H-M   'P 1'
#
loop_
_entity.id
_entity.type
_entity.pdbx_description
1 polymer ?
#
loop_
_entity_poly.entity_id
_entity_poly.type
_entity_poly.pdbx_seq_one_letter_code
_entity_poly.pdbx_strand_id
1 'polypeptide(L)'
;MIYRRLGRTDLNVSLLSLGTGGARRFGQATDMTLIDQQALLHHAIDLGVNLIDTAEQYGESESILGRCLRGIPRNQYFLSTKWSPRIGEEFVPDPVALQASVERSLKRLGTDYIDIMFFHGPRVAEYGAVVDQLYPVLDALRNAGKIRSVGLSTPFVYDPAQEVARIALTENPAMWDVVMLKYGILNQHAANHILTLADRYDVGVMNMAAVRIKLPNPVLLEELIR
;
A
#
# COMPACT_ATOMS: atom_id res chain seq x y z
N MET A 1 -18.40 -9.10 -7.03
CA MET A 1 -17.48 -8.04 -6.54
C MET A 1 -17.87 -6.69 -7.13
N ILE A 2 -17.72 -5.60 -6.39
CA ILE A 2 -17.89 -4.22 -6.91
C ILE A 2 -16.51 -3.70 -7.27
N TYR A 3 -16.40 -3.01 -8.42
CA TYR A 3 -15.16 -2.41 -8.89
C TYR A 3 -15.29 -0.89 -8.98
N ARG A 4 -14.18 -0.19 -8.80
CA ARG A 4 -14.09 1.28 -8.91
C ARG A 4 -12.77 1.67 -9.57
N ARG A 5 -12.79 2.74 -10.34
CA ARG A 5 -11.59 3.38 -10.84
C ARG A 5 -10.79 3.96 -9.67
N LEU A 6 -9.52 3.66 -9.61
CA LEU A 6 -8.62 4.14 -8.55
C LEU A 6 -7.96 5.47 -8.96
N GLY A 7 -8.72 6.55 -8.88
CA GLY A 7 -8.25 7.87 -9.28
C GLY A 7 -7.63 7.89 -10.68
N ARG A 8 -6.67 8.76 -10.90
CA ARG A 8 -5.96 8.94 -12.18
C ARG A 8 -5.13 7.76 -12.66
N THR A 9 -5.00 6.69 -11.86
CA THR A 9 -4.32 5.47 -12.29
C THR A 9 -5.07 4.73 -13.39
N ASP A 10 -6.36 5.00 -13.54
CA ASP A 10 -7.32 4.30 -14.43
C ASP A 10 -7.44 2.79 -14.16
N LEU A 11 -6.85 2.30 -13.07
CA LEU A 11 -7.00 0.91 -12.64
C LEU A 11 -8.44 0.68 -12.14
N ASN A 12 -9.14 -0.28 -12.73
CA ASN A 12 -10.47 -0.69 -12.26
C ASN A 12 -10.33 -1.77 -11.20
N VAL A 13 -10.18 -1.35 -9.94
CA VAL A 13 -9.88 -2.23 -8.81
C VAL A 13 -11.14 -2.70 -8.08
N SER A 14 -11.07 -3.89 -7.49
CA SER A 14 -12.08 -4.39 -6.57
C SER A 14 -12.16 -3.51 -5.33
N LEU A 15 -13.37 -3.27 -4.84
CA LEU A 15 -13.60 -2.45 -3.64
C LEU A 15 -12.94 -3.05 -2.38
N LEU A 16 -12.83 -4.38 -2.33
CA LEU A 16 -12.03 -5.09 -1.33
C LEU A 16 -10.71 -5.51 -1.98
N SER A 17 -9.61 -5.27 -1.27
CA SER A 17 -8.27 -5.71 -1.65
C SER A 17 -7.73 -6.74 -0.67
N LEU A 18 -6.83 -7.61 -1.12
CA LEU A 18 -6.11 -8.54 -0.27
C LEU A 18 -4.82 -7.89 0.24
N GLY A 19 -4.77 -7.54 1.54
CA GLY A 19 -3.55 -7.06 2.18
C GLY A 19 -2.76 -8.18 2.84
N THR A 20 -1.45 -8.21 2.65
CA THR A 20 -0.55 -9.23 3.21
C THR A 20 0.19 -8.78 4.47
N GLY A 21 -0.04 -7.55 4.91
CA GLY A 21 0.52 -7.00 6.16
C GLY A 21 -0.28 -7.38 7.41
N GLY A 22 -0.01 -6.67 8.50
CA GLY A 22 -0.71 -6.86 9.76
C GLY A 22 -0.11 -7.97 10.62
N ALA A 23 -0.81 -8.33 11.71
CA ALA A 23 -0.28 -9.24 12.73
C ALA A 23 0.01 -10.66 12.22
N ARG A 24 -0.76 -11.13 11.25
CA ARG A 24 -0.63 -12.51 10.72
C ARG A 24 0.24 -12.59 9.47
N ARG A 25 0.63 -11.47 8.86
CA ARG A 25 1.55 -11.36 7.71
C ARG A 25 1.28 -12.41 6.62
N PHE A 26 0.06 -12.50 6.15
CA PHE A 26 -0.36 -13.49 5.13
C PHE A 26 -0.04 -14.95 5.54
N GLY A 27 -0.25 -15.28 6.80
CA GLY A 27 -0.01 -16.62 7.33
C GLY A 27 1.39 -16.88 7.87
N GLN A 28 2.37 -15.98 7.68
CA GLN A 28 3.76 -16.18 8.17
C GLN A 28 3.86 -16.27 9.70
N ALA A 29 2.93 -15.66 10.43
CA ALA A 29 2.86 -15.74 11.90
C ALA A 29 1.81 -16.75 12.38
N THR A 30 1.49 -17.74 11.57
CA THR A 30 0.54 -18.83 11.84
C THR A 30 1.08 -20.13 11.25
N ASP A 31 0.38 -21.23 11.44
CA ASP A 31 0.75 -22.54 10.89
C ASP A 31 0.32 -22.74 9.41
N MET A 32 -0.04 -21.65 8.70
CA MET A 32 -0.41 -21.76 7.29
C MET A 32 0.77 -22.18 6.43
N THR A 33 0.54 -23.23 5.65
CA THR A 33 1.51 -23.69 4.64
C THR A 33 1.44 -22.80 3.38
N LEU A 34 2.43 -22.94 2.49
CA LEU A 34 2.38 -22.27 1.17
C LEU A 34 1.15 -22.70 0.36
N ILE A 35 0.69 -23.96 0.50
CA ILE A 35 -0.51 -24.46 -0.17
C ILE A 35 -1.75 -23.72 0.34
N ASP A 36 -1.85 -23.52 1.65
CA ASP A 36 -2.99 -22.78 2.24
C ASP A 36 -2.98 -21.31 1.80
N GLN A 37 -1.79 -20.67 1.78
CA GLN A 37 -1.62 -19.30 1.31
C GLN A 37 -2.01 -19.15 -0.16
N GLN A 38 -1.62 -20.13 -1.00
CA GLN A 38 -2.01 -20.17 -2.42
C GLN A 38 -3.51 -20.35 -2.57
N ALA A 39 -4.11 -21.30 -1.83
CA ALA A 39 -5.54 -21.54 -1.87
C ALA A 39 -6.34 -20.30 -1.43
N LEU A 40 -5.89 -19.59 -0.38
CA LEU A 40 -6.50 -18.35 0.07
C LEU A 40 -6.44 -17.26 -1.00
N LEU A 41 -5.27 -17.08 -1.63
CA LEU A 41 -5.09 -16.07 -2.69
C LEU A 41 -5.96 -16.38 -3.90
N HIS A 42 -5.95 -17.62 -4.38
CA HIS A 42 -6.76 -18.06 -5.54
C HIS A 42 -8.24 -17.89 -5.24
N HIS A 43 -8.70 -18.29 -4.06
CA HIS A 43 -10.09 -18.09 -3.66
C HIS A 43 -10.49 -16.61 -3.63
N ALA A 44 -9.62 -15.73 -3.15
CA ALA A 44 -9.87 -14.28 -3.18
C ALA A 44 -10.01 -13.76 -4.62
N ILE A 45 -9.15 -14.22 -5.53
CA ILE A 45 -9.21 -13.87 -6.96
C ILE A 45 -10.50 -14.42 -7.60
N ASP A 46 -10.89 -15.66 -7.31
CA ASP A 46 -12.14 -16.28 -7.79
C ASP A 46 -13.38 -15.51 -7.32
N LEU A 47 -13.35 -14.92 -6.14
CA LEU A 47 -14.38 -14.01 -5.63
C LEU A 47 -14.33 -12.61 -6.27
N GLY A 48 -13.37 -12.36 -7.15
CA GLY A 48 -13.21 -11.13 -7.92
C GLY A 48 -12.33 -10.08 -7.24
N VAL A 49 -11.54 -10.42 -6.21
CA VAL A 49 -10.48 -9.55 -5.69
C VAL A 49 -9.38 -9.47 -6.73
N ASN A 50 -9.07 -8.24 -7.18
CA ASN A 50 -8.02 -8.02 -8.18
C ASN A 50 -6.92 -7.06 -7.73
N LEU A 51 -6.99 -6.49 -6.52
CA LEU A 51 -5.94 -5.65 -5.95
C LEU A 51 -5.30 -6.38 -4.77
N ILE A 52 -3.99 -6.63 -4.87
CA ILE A 52 -3.19 -7.34 -3.88
C ILE A 52 -2.13 -6.38 -3.35
N ASP A 53 -2.11 -6.16 -2.04
CA ASP A 53 -1.22 -5.22 -1.37
C ASP A 53 -0.19 -5.92 -0.49
N THR A 54 1.07 -5.56 -0.67
CA THR A 54 2.20 -6.05 0.12
C THR A 54 3.18 -4.92 0.46
N ALA A 55 4.32 -5.26 1.03
CA ALA A 55 5.46 -4.37 1.25
C ALA A 55 6.74 -5.18 1.45
N GLU A 56 7.90 -4.61 1.11
CA GLU A 56 9.21 -5.22 1.38
C GLU A 56 9.39 -5.56 2.87
N GLN A 57 8.82 -4.73 3.75
CA GLN A 57 8.91 -4.90 5.22
C GLN A 57 7.97 -5.98 5.80
N TYR A 58 7.15 -6.64 4.98
CA TYR A 58 6.24 -7.69 5.47
C TYR A 58 6.87 -9.09 5.47
N GLY A 59 8.18 -9.18 5.78
CA GLY A 59 8.92 -10.43 5.80
C GLY A 59 8.97 -11.08 4.41
N GLU A 60 8.53 -12.33 4.31
CA GLU A 60 8.54 -13.09 3.06
C GLU A 60 7.30 -12.86 2.17
N SER A 61 6.42 -11.89 2.49
CA SER A 61 5.15 -11.71 1.78
C SER A 61 5.32 -11.57 0.27
N GLU A 62 6.30 -10.80 -0.22
CA GLU A 62 6.54 -10.65 -1.65
C GLU A 62 6.96 -11.97 -2.31
N SER A 63 7.86 -12.73 -1.66
CA SER A 63 8.30 -14.04 -2.16
C SER A 63 7.18 -15.07 -2.15
N ILE A 64 6.33 -15.05 -1.13
CA ILE A 64 5.15 -15.92 -1.02
C ILE A 64 4.17 -15.59 -2.13
N LEU A 65 3.83 -14.30 -2.31
CA LEU A 65 2.93 -13.85 -3.37
C LEU A 65 3.46 -14.24 -4.75
N GLY A 66 4.75 -14.01 -5.03
CA GLY A 66 5.37 -14.40 -6.30
C GLY A 66 5.26 -15.89 -6.61
N ARG A 67 5.27 -16.75 -5.57
CA ARG A 67 5.03 -18.21 -5.72
C ARG A 67 3.55 -18.52 -5.92
N CYS A 68 2.67 -17.90 -5.14
CA CYS A 68 1.23 -18.16 -5.19
C CYS A 68 0.57 -17.64 -6.48
N LEU A 69 1.14 -16.59 -7.10
CA LEU A 69 0.63 -15.99 -8.35
C LEU A 69 1.10 -16.71 -9.62
N ARG A 70 1.97 -17.71 -9.50
CA ARG A 70 2.44 -18.47 -10.67
C ARG A 70 1.26 -19.13 -11.42
N GLY A 71 1.23 -18.90 -12.72
CA GLY A 71 0.18 -19.43 -13.60
C GLY A 71 -1.07 -18.56 -13.68
N ILE A 72 -1.22 -17.53 -12.86
CA ILE A 72 -2.29 -16.54 -13.00
C ILE A 72 -1.83 -15.47 -14.01
N PRO A 73 -2.60 -15.21 -15.07
CA PRO A 73 -2.26 -14.16 -16.04
C PRO A 73 -2.09 -12.81 -15.36
N ARG A 74 -0.98 -12.10 -15.65
CA ARG A 74 -0.59 -10.85 -14.99
C ARG A 74 -1.64 -9.73 -15.11
N ASN A 75 -2.46 -9.75 -16.14
CA ASN A 75 -3.54 -8.79 -16.38
C ASN A 75 -4.83 -9.07 -15.57
N GLN A 76 -4.88 -10.15 -14.80
CA GLN A 76 -6.04 -10.45 -13.95
C GLN A 76 -5.95 -9.81 -12.56
N TYR A 77 -4.80 -9.24 -12.19
CA TYR A 77 -4.60 -8.61 -10.88
C TYR A 77 -3.68 -7.41 -10.95
N PHE A 78 -3.82 -6.55 -9.96
CA PHE A 78 -2.95 -5.40 -9.70
C PHE A 78 -2.13 -5.65 -8.44
N LEU A 79 -0.86 -5.28 -8.48
CA LEU A 79 0.06 -5.39 -7.35
C LEU A 79 0.42 -4.02 -6.80
N SER A 80 0.27 -3.84 -5.50
CA SER A 80 0.91 -2.74 -4.80
C SER A 80 1.95 -3.25 -3.81
N THR A 81 3.10 -2.57 -3.76
CA THR A 81 4.12 -2.80 -2.74
C THR A 81 4.71 -1.49 -2.25
N LYS A 82 5.55 -1.54 -1.23
CA LYS A 82 6.01 -0.36 -0.51
C LYS A 82 7.47 -0.48 -0.13
N TRP A 83 8.16 0.65 -0.16
CA TRP A 83 9.49 0.81 0.41
C TRP A 83 9.49 1.90 1.49
N SER A 84 10.24 1.67 2.56
CA SER A 84 10.40 2.65 3.65
C SER A 84 11.79 3.23 3.65
N PRO A 85 11.93 4.58 3.70
CA PRO A 85 13.21 5.25 3.85
C PRO A 85 13.72 5.20 5.29
N ARG A 86 13.66 4.00 5.93
CA ARG A 86 14.05 3.82 7.33
C ARG A 86 14.84 2.55 7.54
N ILE A 87 15.84 2.69 8.41
CA ILE A 87 16.58 1.58 9.03
C ILE A 87 16.26 1.65 10.53
N GLY A 88 15.38 0.77 11.01
CA GLY A 88 14.78 0.91 12.33
C GLY A 88 13.94 2.20 12.42
N GLU A 89 14.26 3.07 13.38
CA GLU A 89 13.60 4.38 13.53
C GLU A 89 14.32 5.53 12.79
N GLU A 90 15.51 5.27 12.28
CA GLU A 90 16.29 6.28 11.59
C GLU A 90 15.80 6.49 10.15
N PHE A 91 15.61 7.75 9.78
CA PHE A 91 15.29 8.15 8.41
C PHE A 91 16.56 8.22 7.57
N VAL A 92 16.64 7.38 6.56
CA VAL A 92 17.80 7.29 5.65
C VAL A 92 17.28 7.41 4.21
N PRO A 93 17.22 8.62 3.64
CA PRO A 93 16.79 8.85 2.26
C PRO A 93 17.89 8.46 1.28
N ASP A 94 17.93 7.18 0.91
CA ASP A 94 18.92 6.63 -0.01
C ASP A 94 18.28 6.28 -1.38
N PRO A 95 18.51 7.10 -2.43
CA PRO A 95 18.02 6.84 -3.78
C PRO A 95 18.49 5.51 -4.37
N VAL A 96 19.72 5.08 -4.05
CA VAL A 96 20.29 3.82 -4.57
C VAL A 96 19.62 2.64 -3.90
N ALA A 97 19.41 2.71 -2.58
CA ALA A 97 18.68 1.69 -1.83
C ALA A 97 17.22 1.56 -2.31
N LEU A 98 16.55 2.67 -2.61
CA LEU A 98 15.20 2.66 -3.17
C LEU A 98 15.14 1.94 -4.52
N GLN A 99 16.03 2.31 -5.46
CA GLN A 99 16.09 1.65 -6.76
C GLN A 99 16.36 0.15 -6.62
N ALA A 100 17.34 -0.22 -5.81
CA ALA A 100 17.67 -1.62 -5.55
C ALA A 100 16.51 -2.38 -4.90
N SER A 101 15.72 -1.72 -4.04
CA SER A 101 14.52 -2.29 -3.42
C SER A 101 13.45 -2.62 -4.46
N VAL A 102 13.16 -1.71 -5.39
CA VAL A 102 12.17 -1.99 -6.45
C VAL A 102 12.60 -3.18 -7.29
N GLU A 103 13.88 -3.29 -7.65
CA GLU A 103 14.42 -4.44 -8.40
C GLU A 103 14.26 -5.75 -7.60
N ARG A 104 14.52 -5.72 -6.30
CA ARG A 104 14.31 -6.90 -5.42
C ARG A 104 12.84 -7.28 -5.34
N SER A 105 11.93 -6.29 -5.23
CA SER A 105 10.48 -6.52 -5.19
C SER A 105 9.99 -7.16 -6.49
N LEU A 106 10.40 -6.66 -7.64
CA LEU A 106 10.09 -7.26 -8.96
C LEU A 106 10.52 -8.73 -9.02
N LYS A 107 11.76 -9.02 -8.58
CA LYS A 107 12.29 -10.38 -8.55
C LYS A 107 11.53 -11.30 -7.60
N ARG A 108 11.20 -10.83 -6.37
CA ARG A 108 10.45 -11.61 -5.37
C ARG A 108 9.02 -11.89 -5.83
N LEU A 109 8.36 -10.89 -6.40
CA LEU A 109 7.00 -10.98 -6.92
C LEU A 109 6.93 -11.76 -8.26
N GLY A 110 8.06 -11.96 -8.95
CA GLY A 110 8.13 -12.67 -10.22
C GLY A 110 7.40 -11.95 -11.35
N THR A 111 7.54 -10.63 -11.43
CA THR A 111 6.87 -9.77 -12.41
C THR A 111 7.82 -8.70 -12.96
N ASP A 112 7.54 -8.23 -14.18
CA ASP A 112 8.33 -7.19 -14.84
C ASP A 112 7.90 -5.77 -14.42
N TYR A 113 6.72 -5.61 -13.82
CA TYR A 113 6.22 -4.33 -13.35
C TYR A 113 5.34 -4.43 -12.10
N ILE A 114 5.34 -3.35 -11.32
CA ILE A 114 4.45 -3.12 -10.16
C ILE A 114 3.41 -2.06 -10.56
N ASP A 115 2.13 -2.30 -10.26
CA ASP A 115 1.08 -1.34 -10.61
C ASP A 115 1.14 -0.09 -9.73
N ILE A 116 1.39 -0.25 -8.41
CA ILE A 116 1.48 0.89 -7.50
C ILE A 116 2.67 0.70 -6.55
N MET A 117 3.64 1.61 -6.60
CA MET A 117 4.78 1.64 -5.68
C MET A 117 4.60 2.74 -4.65
N PHE A 118 4.57 2.39 -3.37
CA PHE A 118 4.37 3.36 -2.28
C PHE A 118 5.65 3.70 -1.54
N PHE A 119 5.76 4.97 -1.14
CA PHE A 119 6.57 5.32 0.04
C PHE A 119 5.83 4.88 1.29
N HIS A 120 6.47 4.05 2.11
CA HIS A 120 5.85 3.39 3.26
C HIS A 120 5.94 4.23 4.53
N GLY A 121 4.99 5.11 4.75
CA GLY A 121 4.81 5.86 5.98
C GLY A 121 5.90 6.89 6.29
N PRO A 122 6.30 7.76 5.36
CA PRO A 122 7.15 8.89 5.70
C PRO A 122 6.44 9.81 6.70
N ARG A 123 7.19 10.36 7.65
CA ARG A 123 6.68 11.33 8.62
C ARG A 123 6.66 12.73 7.99
N VAL A 124 5.90 13.64 8.58
CA VAL A 124 5.78 15.03 8.09
C VAL A 124 7.14 15.69 7.90
N ALA A 125 8.04 15.56 8.89
CA ALA A 125 9.40 16.14 8.83
C ALA A 125 10.28 15.56 7.71
N GLU A 126 9.91 14.40 7.14
CA GLU A 126 10.67 13.69 6.12
C GLU A 126 10.14 13.96 4.70
N TYR A 127 8.94 14.56 4.62
CA TYR A 127 8.23 14.73 3.36
C TYR A 127 9.06 15.49 2.32
N GLY A 128 9.73 16.59 2.72
CA GLY A 128 10.59 17.35 1.82
C GLY A 128 11.69 16.49 1.17
N ALA A 129 12.39 15.69 1.98
CA ALA A 129 13.43 14.79 1.45
C ALA A 129 12.85 13.67 0.57
N VAL A 130 11.63 13.19 0.85
CA VAL A 130 10.93 12.24 -0.02
C VAL A 130 10.67 12.86 -1.40
N VAL A 131 10.19 14.10 -1.44
CA VAL A 131 9.92 14.83 -2.69
C VAL A 131 11.21 15.11 -3.46
N ASP A 132 12.21 15.65 -2.77
CA ASP A 132 13.40 16.19 -3.44
C ASP A 132 14.42 15.12 -3.84
N GLN A 133 14.57 14.06 -3.04
CA GLN A 133 15.64 13.07 -3.21
C GLN A 133 15.14 11.70 -3.71
N LEU A 134 13.94 11.28 -3.28
CA LEU A 134 13.47 9.92 -3.51
C LEU A 134 12.44 9.82 -4.63
N TYR A 135 11.53 10.77 -4.74
CA TYR A 135 10.51 10.75 -5.79
C TYR A 135 11.09 10.70 -7.20
N PRO A 136 12.17 11.44 -7.54
CA PRO A 136 12.77 11.36 -8.88
C PRO A 136 13.19 9.94 -9.29
N VAL A 137 13.56 9.09 -8.31
CA VAL A 137 13.91 7.67 -8.58
C VAL A 137 12.67 6.89 -9.02
N LEU A 138 11.54 7.04 -8.32
CA LEU A 138 10.31 6.36 -8.70
C LEU A 138 9.77 6.88 -10.04
N ASP A 139 9.91 8.18 -10.30
CA ASP A 139 9.53 8.76 -11.59
C ASP A 139 10.37 8.19 -12.75
N ALA A 140 11.69 8.05 -12.56
CA ALA A 140 12.56 7.39 -13.52
C ALA A 140 12.19 5.91 -13.74
N LEU A 141 11.85 5.17 -12.67
CA LEU A 141 11.40 3.78 -12.75
C LEU A 141 10.03 3.65 -13.43
N ARG A 142 9.15 4.65 -13.27
CA ARG A 142 7.87 4.74 -13.98
C ARG A 142 8.11 4.95 -15.48
N ASN A 143 8.98 5.85 -15.86
CA ASN A 143 9.36 6.09 -17.26
C ASN A 143 10.04 4.86 -17.89
N ALA A 144 10.73 4.05 -17.10
CA ALA A 144 11.31 2.77 -17.53
C ALA A 144 10.29 1.61 -17.57
N GLY A 145 9.02 1.84 -17.22
CA GLY A 145 7.96 0.84 -17.23
C GLY A 145 8.02 -0.18 -16.09
N LYS A 146 8.90 0.00 -15.09
CA LYS A 146 9.04 -0.91 -13.94
C LYS A 146 7.97 -0.70 -12.87
N ILE A 147 7.43 0.50 -12.77
CA ILE A 147 6.24 0.81 -11.98
C ILE A 147 5.26 1.61 -12.84
N ARG A 148 3.97 1.55 -12.52
CA ARG A 148 2.93 2.29 -13.25
C ARG A 148 2.52 3.57 -12.53
N SER A 149 2.36 3.49 -11.21
CA SER A 149 1.87 4.59 -10.38
C SER A 149 2.69 4.73 -9.11
N VAL A 150 2.78 5.96 -8.60
CA VAL A 150 3.47 6.30 -7.36
C VAL A 150 2.45 6.65 -6.28
N GLY A 151 2.61 6.06 -5.11
CA GLY A 151 1.73 6.28 -3.97
C GLY A 151 2.45 6.74 -2.71
N LEU A 152 1.68 7.32 -1.80
CA LEU A 152 2.10 7.69 -0.45
C LEU A 152 1.22 6.98 0.58
N SER A 153 1.83 6.20 1.49
CA SER A 153 1.13 5.56 2.61
C SER A 153 1.37 6.35 3.91
N THR A 154 0.31 6.65 4.67
CA THR A 154 0.43 7.43 5.91
C THR A 154 0.95 6.59 7.08
N PRO A 155 1.82 7.14 7.96
CA PRO A 155 2.29 6.45 9.16
C PRO A 155 1.30 6.66 10.32
N PHE A 156 0.11 6.06 10.24
CA PHE A 156 -1.04 6.36 11.10
C PHE A 156 -0.79 6.27 12.63
N VAL A 157 0.29 5.63 13.08
CA VAL A 157 0.69 5.59 14.51
C VAL A 157 1.41 6.88 14.90
N TYR A 158 2.25 7.40 14.01
CA TYR A 158 3.07 8.60 14.23
C TYR A 158 2.40 9.87 13.71
N ASP A 159 1.40 9.74 12.85
CA ASP A 159 0.63 10.82 12.24
C ASP A 159 -0.86 10.43 12.22
N PRO A 160 -1.54 10.42 13.39
CA PRO A 160 -2.94 10.01 13.46
C PRO A 160 -3.89 10.97 12.75
N ALA A 161 -3.51 12.24 12.58
CA ALA A 161 -4.24 13.23 11.79
C ALA A 161 -3.97 13.11 10.28
N GLN A 162 -2.97 12.30 9.90
CA GLN A 162 -2.58 12.04 8.50
C GLN A 162 -2.14 13.31 7.76
N GLU A 163 -1.44 14.19 8.48
CA GLU A 163 -0.95 15.47 7.98
C GLU A 163 -0.02 15.31 6.76
N VAL A 164 0.79 14.24 6.71
CA VAL A 164 1.65 13.98 5.56
C VAL A 164 0.86 13.83 4.27
N ALA A 165 -0.30 13.16 4.31
CA ALA A 165 -1.17 13.05 3.13
C ALA A 165 -1.82 14.39 2.78
N ARG A 166 -2.24 15.19 3.78
CA ARG A 166 -2.78 16.53 3.55
C ARG A 166 -1.74 17.42 2.87
N ILE A 167 -0.51 17.45 3.37
CA ILE A 167 0.61 18.21 2.79
C ILE A 167 0.86 17.75 1.35
N ALA A 168 0.98 16.45 1.13
CA ALA A 168 1.22 15.86 -0.18
C ALA A 168 0.18 16.30 -1.22
N LEU A 169 -1.11 16.25 -0.86
CA LEU A 169 -2.20 16.63 -1.77
C LEU A 169 -2.42 18.14 -1.87
N THR A 170 -1.85 18.94 -0.96
CA THR A 170 -1.93 20.40 -1.03
C THR A 170 -0.76 20.99 -1.81
N GLU A 171 0.46 20.52 -1.56
CA GLU A 171 1.68 21.10 -2.12
C GLU A 171 2.09 20.47 -3.46
N ASN A 172 1.94 19.14 -3.58
CA ASN A 172 2.42 18.38 -4.73
C ASN A 172 1.38 17.38 -5.28
N PRO A 173 0.12 17.78 -5.52
CA PRO A 173 -0.95 16.84 -5.89
C PRO A 173 -0.68 16.07 -7.20
N ALA A 174 0.12 16.64 -8.10
CA ALA A 174 0.47 16.01 -9.38
C ALA A 174 1.47 14.85 -9.24
N MET A 175 2.20 14.77 -8.12
CA MET A 175 3.19 13.74 -7.90
C MET A 175 2.58 12.40 -7.44
N TRP A 176 1.39 12.43 -6.83
CA TRP A 176 0.81 11.28 -6.14
C TRP A 176 -0.39 10.75 -6.92
N ASP A 177 -0.28 9.52 -7.41
CA ASP A 177 -1.38 8.84 -8.10
C ASP A 177 -2.34 8.19 -7.10
N VAL A 178 -1.81 7.72 -5.95
CA VAL A 178 -2.59 7.04 -4.91
C VAL A 178 -2.11 7.46 -3.52
N VAL A 179 -3.04 7.67 -2.60
CA VAL A 179 -2.75 7.77 -1.16
C VAL A 179 -3.34 6.57 -0.42
N MET A 180 -2.55 5.97 0.46
CA MET A 180 -3.01 4.92 1.36
C MET A 180 -3.12 5.48 2.76
N LEU A 181 -4.32 5.50 3.30
CA LEU A 181 -4.65 6.17 4.55
C LEU A 181 -5.54 5.30 5.45
N LYS A 182 -5.71 5.73 6.69
CA LYS A 182 -6.65 5.11 7.62
C LYS A 182 -7.94 5.93 7.69
N TYR A 183 -9.03 5.31 7.33
CA TYR A 183 -10.37 5.89 7.46
C TYR A 183 -11.37 4.83 7.91
N GLY A 184 -12.24 5.17 8.83
CA GLY A 184 -13.24 4.26 9.34
C GLY A 184 -13.97 4.83 10.54
N ILE A 185 -14.85 4.04 11.15
CA ILE A 185 -15.72 4.47 12.25
C ILE A 185 -14.95 5.06 13.45
N LEU A 186 -13.72 4.57 13.69
CA LEU A 186 -12.86 4.99 14.81
C LEU A 186 -11.81 6.04 14.43
N ASN A 187 -11.65 6.37 13.16
CA ASN A 187 -10.75 7.40 12.67
C ASN A 187 -11.34 8.05 11.42
N GLN A 188 -11.81 9.27 11.55
CA GLN A 188 -12.48 10.01 10.48
C GLN A 188 -11.70 11.24 10.03
N HIS A 189 -10.46 11.44 10.48
CA HIS A 189 -9.67 12.63 10.15
C HIS A 189 -9.55 12.88 8.64
N ALA A 190 -9.42 11.83 7.83
CA ALA A 190 -9.30 11.95 6.39
C ALA A 190 -10.53 12.63 5.74
N ALA A 191 -11.74 12.49 6.33
CA ALA A 191 -12.96 13.10 5.80
C ALA A 191 -12.91 14.64 5.79
N ASN A 192 -12.18 15.25 6.72
CA ASN A 192 -12.19 16.71 6.87
C ASN A 192 -11.55 17.43 5.68
N HIS A 193 -10.46 16.88 5.13
CA HIS A 193 -9.71 17.55 4.06
C HIS A 193 -9.17 16.59 3.02
N ILE A 194 -8.63 15.42 3.42
CA ILE A 194 -7.83 14.54 2.55
C ILE A 194 -8.69 13.93 1.45
N LEU A 195 -9.88 13.42 1.80
CA LEU A 195 -10.78 12.81 0.81
C LEU A 195 -11.27 13.84 -0.21
N THR A 196 -11.56 15.07 0.21
CA THR A 196 -11.93 16.18 -0.70
C THR A 196 -10.79 16.57 -1.63
N LEU A 197 -9.55 16.61 -1.11
CA LEU A 197 -8.37 16.89 -1.95
C LEU A 197 -8.09 15.75 -2.93
N ALA A 198 -8.22 14.51 -2.48
CA ALA A 198 -8.03 13.34 -3.34
C ALA A 198 -9.05 13.33 -4.49
N ASP A 199 -10.33 13.60 -4.20
CA ASP A 199 -11.38 13.74 -5.22
C ASP A 199 -11.08 14.90 -6.19
N ARG A 200 -10.74 16.07 -5.66
CA ARG A 200 -10.42 17.26 -6.45
C ARG A 200 -9.28 17.04 -7.45
N TYR A 201 -8.27 16.30 -7.06
CA TYR A 201 -7.07 16.06 -7.87
C TYR A 201 -7.06 14.70 -8.55
N ASP A 202 -8.18 13.97 -8.50
CA ASP A 202 -8.32 12.61 -9.04
C ASP A 202 -7.24 11.64 -8.56
N VAL A 203 -6.86 11.75 -7.27
CA VAL A 203 -5.90 10.85 -6.62
C VAL A 203 -6.66 9.65 -6.05
N GLY A 204 -6.20 8.45 -6.36
CA GLY A 204 -6.78 7.22 -5.83
C GLY A 204 -6.63 7.11 -4.31
N VAL A 205 -7.63 6.54 -3.62
CA VAL A 205 -7.58 6.32 -2.17
C VAL A 205 -7.65 4.83 -1.88
N MET A 206 -6.64 4.32 -1.19
CA MET A 206 -6.64 2.99 -0.59
C MET A 206 -6.80 3.09 0.92
N ASN A 207 -7.83 2.44 1.47
CA ASN A 207 -8.10 2.47 2.90
C ASN A 207 -7.46 1.27 3.60
N MET A 208 -6.57 1.52 4.56
CA MET A 208 -5.93 0.47 5.36
C MET A 208 -6.53 0.37 6.76
N ALA A 209 -6.54 -0.84 7.30
CA ALA A 209 -6.89 -1.11 8.69
C ALA A 209 -8.30 -0.63 9.13
N ALA A 210 -9.27 -0.58 8.21
CA ALA A 210 -10.64 -0.11 8.48
C ALA A 210 -11.35 -0.88 9.60
N VAL A 211 -11.11 -2.20 9.68
CA VAL A 211 -11.75 -3.14 10.65
C VAL A 211 -10.73 -3.82 11.56
N ARG A 212 -9.52 -3.28 11.69
CA ARG A 212 -8.39 -3.97 12.33
C ARG A 212 -8.64 -4.25 13.81
N ILE A 213 -8.36 -5.50 14.22
CA ILE A 213 -8.22 -6.02 15.60
C ILE A 213 -9.37 -5.66 16.55
N LYS A 214 -9.70 -4.38 16.74
CA LYS A 214 -10.65 -3.96 17.78
C LYS A 214 -12.10 -4.16 17.39
N LEU A 215 -12.50 -3.82 16.16
CA LEU A 215 -13.89 -3.95 15.72
C LEU A 215 -14.39 -5.41 15.68
N PRO A 216 -13.62 -6.41 15.23
CA PRO A 216 -14.05 -7.80 15.23
C PRO A 216 -13.89 -8.49 16.60
N ASN A 217 -13.32 -7.83 17.60
CA ASN A 217 -13.13 -8.40 18.95
C ASN A 217 -14.00 -7.67 19.96
N PRO A 218 -15.08 -8.31 20.50
CA PRO A 218 -16.02 -7.66 21.42
C PRO A 218 -15.35 -7.10 22.68
N VAL A 219 -14.37 -7.80 23.25
CA VAL A 219 -13.66 -7.37 24.46
C VAL A 219 -12.85 -6.08 24.19
N LEU A 220 -12.05 -6.09 23.11
CA LEU A 220 -11.25 -4.92 22.73
C LEU A 220 -12.11 -3.75 22.26
N LEU A 221 -13.30 -4.02 21.72
CA LEU A 221 -14.25 -2.99 21.34
C LEU A 221 -14.89 -2.35 22.58
N GLU A 222 -15.25 -3.16 23.58
CA GLU A 222 -15.81 -2.66 24.83
C GLU A 222 -14.83 -1.75 25.59
N GLU A 223 -13.53 -2.11 25.64
CA GLU A 223 -12.47 -1.28 26.21
C GLU A 223 -12.34 0.09 25.51
N LEU A 224 -12.71 0.17 24.24
CA LEU A 224 -12.60 1.40 23.46
C LEU A 224 -13.82 2.33 23.65
N ILE A 225 -14.98 1.77 24.02
CA ILE A 225 -16.26 2.50 24.13
C ILE A 225 -16.47 3.04 25.56
N ARG A 226 -15.85 2.43 26.57
CA ARG A 226 -15.86 2.89 27.97
C ARG A 226 -14.92 4.07 28.18
#